data_a39a5da1e8220ba6d8c6cbf65321138d
#
_entry.id   a39a5da1e8220ba6d8c6cbf65321138d
#
_cell.length_a   1.000
_cell.length_b   1.000
_cell.length_c   1.000
_cell.angle_alpha   90.00
_cell.angle_beta   90.00
_cell.angle_gamma   90.00
#
_symmetry.space_group_name_H-M   'P 1'
#
loop_
_entity.id
_entity.type
_entity.pdbx_description
1 polymer ?
#
loop_
_entity_poly.entity_id
_entity_poly.type
_entity_poly.pdbx_seq_one_letter_code
_entity_poly.pdbx_strand_id
1 'polypeptide(L)'
;MNRYPLWKYAILVVALLVGLVYTVPNFFGEAPAVQVSSAKATLKLDASFAPRVQQLLEQAGLKPDFVQFEGNSVKARLPDTEAQIRAKDALSAALNPDPVNPSYIVALNLLSRSPAWLTALHALPMYLGLDLRGGVHFLMQVDMKAALTKKIDALTGDVRTLLRDKNIRHAGISRDVEILELRFRERETLVTARNLLADQLPDLQWAESTDGADFKLRGTLNPAAARLIQEQAVKQNITTLHNRVNELGVAEPVIQQQGLDRVVVQLPGVQDTAKAKDIIGRTATLEVRMVNESAEAREAERGGGPVPFGSERYLERNGAPIIVYRQVVLTGDN
;
A
#
# COMPACT_ATOMS: atom_id res chain seq x y z
N MET A 1 47.06 -29.16 -33.74
CA MET A 1 46.55 -28.89 -32.38
C MET A 1 46.35 -27.39 -32.24
N ASN A 2 45.10 -26.96 -32.06
CA ASN A 2 44.77 -25.54 -31.91
C ASN A 2 45.29 -25.05 -30.54
N ARG A 3 46.43 -24.35 -30.50
CA ARG A 3 46.95 -23.73 -29.28
C ARG A 3 46.41 -22.32 -29.20
N TYR A 4 45.45 -22.15 -28.32
CA TYR A 4 44.96 -20.79 -28.01
C TYR A 4 46.05 -20.00 -27.27
N PRO A 5 46.13 -18.67 -27.48
CA PRO A 5 47.06 -17.81 -26.74
C PRO A 5 46.76 -17.84 -25.23
N LEU A 6 47.78 -17.75 -24.38
CA LEU A 6 47.71 -17.88 -22.92
C LEU A 6 46.70 -16.96 -22.26
N TRP A 7 46.49 -15.76 -22.81
CA TRP A 7 45.52 -14.82 -22.27
C TRP A 7 44.07 -15.33 -22.29
N LYS A 8 43.71 -16.19 -23.29
CA LYS A 8 42.37 -16.80 -23.33
C LYS A 8 42.18 -17.80 -22.17
N TYR A 9 43.21 -18.56 -21.83
CA TYR A 9 43.17 -19.45 -20.68
C TYR A 9 43.10 -18.65 -19.36
N ALA A 10 43.81 -17.52 -19.28
CA ALA A 10 43.73 -16.64 -18.11
C ALA A 10 42.29 -16.08 -17.91
N ILE A 11 41.64 -15.64 -18.98
CA ILE A 11 40.23 -15.20 -18.92
C ILE A 11 39.31 -16.33 -18.44
N LEU A 12 39.47 -17.55 -18.96
CA LEU A 12 38.66 -18.70 -18.54
C LEU A 12 38.85 -19.01 -17.04
N VAL A 13 40.09 -18.99 -16.57
CA VAL A 13 40.41 -19.25 -15.16
C VAL A 13 39.82 -18.15 -14.28
N VAL A 14 39.96 -16.88 -14.65
CA VAL A 14 39.36 -15.76 -13.91
C VAL A 14 37.84 -15.86 -13.88
N ALA A 15 37.19 -16.15 -15.02
CA ALA A 15 35.75 -16.32 -15.08
C ALA A 15 35.29 -17.49 -14.19
N LEU A 16 36.01 -18.59 -14.16
CA LEU A 16 35.72 -19.75 -13.33
C LEU A 16 35.88 -19.41 -11.84
N LEU A 17 36.94 -18.70 -11.45
CA LEU A 17 37.17 -18.26 -10.08
C LEU A 17 36.04 -17.28 -9.60
N VAL A 18 35.69 -16.33 -10.45
CA VAL A 18 34.58 -15.42 -10.17
C VAL A 18 33.26 -16.21 -10.00
N GLY A 19 32.94 -17.11 -10.93
CA GLY A 19 31.76 -17.97 -10.84
C GLY A 19 31.74 -18.80 -9.55
N LEU A 20 32.91 -19.35 -9.16
CA LEU A 20 33.04 -20.13 -7.92
C LEU A 20 32.76 -19.25 -6.69
N VAL A 21 33.32 -18.04 -6.59
CA VAL A 21 33.09 -17.11 -5.48
C VAL A 21 31.62 -16.79 -5.34
N TYR A 22 30.89 -16.53 -6.45
CA TYR A 22 29.46 -16.24 -6.43
C TYR A 22 28.58 -17.49 -6.23
N THR A 23 29.11 -18.68 -6.35
CA THR A 23 28.41 -19.95 -6.08
C THR A 23 28.52 -20.37 -4.62
N VAL A 24 29.68 -20.08 -3.97
CA VAL A 24 30.00 -20.48 -2.59
C VAL A 24 28.91 -20.08 -1.57
N PRO A 25 28.23 -18.90 -1.64
CA PRO A 25 27.18 -18.55 -0.69
C PRO A 25 26.06 -19.57 -0.56
N ASN A 26 25.75 -20.31 -1.62
CA ASN A 26 24.68 -21.31 -1.61
C ASN A 26 24.95 -22.53 -0.70
N PHE A 27 26.19 -22.74 -0.29
CA PHE A 27 26.58 -23.86 0.57
C PHE A 27 26.49 -23.55 2.07
N PHE A 28 26.33 -22.29 2.47
CA PHE A 28 26.30 -21.90 3.90
C PHE A 28 24.97 -22.11 4.58
N GLY A 29 23.89 -22.32 3.84
CA GLY A 29 22.55 -22.46 4.41
C GLY A 29 22.02 -21.17 5.04
N GLU A 30 20.89 -21.28 5.73
CA GLU A 30 20.20 -20.17 6.38
C GLU A 30 20.18 -20.35 7.90
N ALA A 31 20.08 -19.22 8.62
CA ALA A 31 19.95 -19.19 10.07
C ALA A 31 18.69 -18.41 10.46
N PRO A 32 18.02 -18.79 11.56
CA PRO A 32 16.92 -18.04 12.12
C PRO A 32 17.30 -16.59 12.42
N ALA A 33 16.46 -15.65 12.07
CA ALA A 33 16.67 -14.24 12.29
C ALA A 33 15.35 -13.53 12.61
N VAL A 34 15.44 -12.39 13.28
CA VAL A 34 14.33 -11.46 13.47
C VAL A 34 14.59 -10.20 12.67
N GLN A 35 13.56 -9.68 12.07
CA GLN A 35 13.58 -8.41 11.36
C GLN A 35 12.66 -7.43 12.06
N VAL A 36 13.18 -6.22 12.32
CA VAL A 36 12.41 -5.10 12.87
C VAL A 36 12.28 -4.05 11.79
N SER A 37 11.05 -3.73 11.41
CA SER A 37 10.71 -2.67 10.45
C SER A 37 9.74 -1.68 11.08
N SER A 38 9.59 -0.50 10.47
CA SER A 38 8.62 0.49 10.92
C SER A 38 7.20 0.07 10.54
N ALA A 39 6.26 0.18 11.47
CA ALA A 39 4.82 0.02 11.20
C ALA A 39 4.17 1.31 10.68
N LYS A 40 4.90 2.45 10.72
CA LYS A 40 4.37 3.77 10.36
C LYS A 40 5.24 4.39 9.27
N ALA A 41 4.63 4.88 8.20
CA ALA A 41 5.34 5.55 7.11
C ALA A 41 6.14 6.80 7.56
N THR A 42 5.69 7.43 8.65
CA THR A 42 6.34 8.62 9.24
C THR A 42 7.57 8.28 10.08
N LEU A 43 7.75 7.03 10.49
CA LEU A 43 8.84 6.57 11.32
C LEU A 43 9.88 5.88 10.44
N LYS A 44 10.95 6.60 10.09
CA LYS A 44 12.07 6.01 9.36
C LYS A 44 13.07 5.43 10.35
N LEU A 45 13.47 4.19 10.11
CA LEU A 45 14.58 3.58 10.82
C LEU A 45 15.88 4.04 10.19
N ASP A 46 16.89 4.24 11.01
CA ASP A 46 18.25 4.56 10.59
C ASP A 46 19.27 3.55 11.17
N ALA A 47 20.51 3.68 10.79
CA ALA A 47 21.57 2.78 11.24
C ALA A 47 21.79 2.82 12.78
N SER A 48 21.38 3.91 13.46
CA SER A 48 21.50 4.06 14.91
C SER A 48 20.53 3.14 15.67
N PHE A 49 19.52 2.59 14.99
CA PHE A 49 18.56 1.68 15.59
C PHE A 49 19.11 0.26 15.79
N ALA A 50 20.12 -0.15 15.01
CA ALA A 50 20.73 -1.49 15.14
C ALA A 50 21.37 -1.74 16.52
N PRO A 51 22.17 -0.83 17.11
CA PRO A 51 22.67 -0.96 18.47
C PRO A 51 21.56 -1.07 19.51
N ARG A 52 20.45 -0.35 19.33
CA ARG A 52 19.29 -0.43 20.24
C ARG A 52 18.63 -1.81 20.21
N VAL A 53 18.44 -2.38 19.02
CA VAL A 53 17.91 -3.75 18.88
C VAL A 53 18.85 -4.76 19.54
N GLN A 54 20.16 -4.62 19.33
CA GLN A 54 21.15 -5.47 19.97
C GLN A 54 21.08 -5.39 21.50
N GLN A 55 21.02 -4.19 22.05
CA GLN A 55 20.92 -3.97 23.50
C GLN A 55 19.64 -4.58 24.08
N LEU A 56 18.49 -4.45 23.41
CA LEU A 56 17.24 -5.07 23.84
C LEU A 56 17.31 -6.59 23.85
N LEU A 57 17.95 -7.20 22.86
CA LEU A 57 18.18 -8.64 22.80
C LEU A 57 19.12 -9.11 23.92
N GLU A 58 20.20 -8.40 24.19
CA GLU A 58 21.13 -8.69 25.28
C GLU A 58 20.47 -8.58 26.66
N GLN A 59 19.62 -7.57 26.87
CA GLN A 59 18.80 -7.42 28.08
C GLN A 59 17.82 -8.59 28.29
N ALA A 60 17.32 -9.16 27.19
CA ALA A 60 16.50 -10.37 27.24
C ALA A 60 17.32 -11.68 27.40
N GLY A 61 18.64 -11.58 27.57
CA GLY A 61 19.53 -12.74 27.73
C GLY A 61 19.81 -13.46 26.39
N LEU A 62 19.55 -12.81 25.25
CA LEU A 62 19.74 -13.36 23.91
C LEU A 62 20.96 -12.70 23.26
N LYS A 63 21.89 -13.51 22.78
CA LYS A 63 23.07 -13.02 22.07
C LYS A 63 22.87 -13.24 20.58
N PRO A 64 22.63 -12.17 19.79
CA PRO A 64 22.59 -12.29 18.33
C PRO A 64 24.02 -12.55 17.79
N ASP A 65 24.15 -13.43 16.81
CA ASP A 65 25.40 -13.66 16.08
C ASP A 65 25.79 -12.46 15.22
N PHE A 66 24.77 -11.72 14.75
CA PHE A 66 24.95 -10.64 13.80
C PHE A 66 23.73 -9.72 13.82
N VAL A 67 23.97 -8.40 13.85
CA VAL A 67 22.90 -7.37 13.74
C VAL A 67 23.29 -6.40 12.66
N GLN A 68 22.43 -6.19 11.68
CA GLN A 68 22.67 -5.31 10.54
C GLN A 68 21.44 -4.46 10.24
N PHE A 69 21.70 -3.20 9.89
CA PHE A 69 20.71 -2.33 9.28
C PHE A 69 20.74 -2.49 7.75
N GLU A 70 19.61 -2.76 7.13
CA GLU A 70 19.51 -2.94 5.69
C GLU A 70 18.20 -2.32 5.18
N GLY A 71 18.34 -1.39 4.24
CA GLY A 71 17.20 -0.65 3.69
C GLY A 71 16.49 0.19 4.74
N ASN A 72 15.34 -0.22 5.21
CA ASN A 72 14.54 0.44 6.26
C ASN A 72 14.20 -0.54 7.40
N SER A 73 15.05 -1.52 7.63
CA SER A 73 14.85 -2.55 8.65
C SER A 73 16.16 -2.93 9.34
N VAL A 74 16.06 -3.42 10.57
CA VAL A 74 17.16 -4.04 11.30
C VAL A 74 16.94 -5.53 11.34
N LYS A 75 17.95 -6.29 10.94
CA LYS A 75 17.93 -7.75 10.94
C LYS A 75 18.93 -8.26 11.97
N ALA A 76 18.49 -9.15 12.86
CA ALA A 76 19.32 -9.80 13.86
C ALA A 76 19.28 -11.31 13.67
N ARG A 77 20.44 -11.93 13.43
CA ARG A 77 20.59 -13.38 13.29
C ARG A 77 20.77 -14.02 14.65
N LEU A 78 20.11 -15.16 14.86
CA LEU A 78 20.08 -15.89 16.10
C LEU A 78 20.58 -17.33 15.90
N PRO A 79 21.06 -17.99 16.98
CA PRO A 79 21.66 -19.31 16.87
C PRO A 79 20.63 -20.39 16.47
N ASP A 80 19.41 -20.32 16.97
CA ASP A 80 18.37 -21.31 16.78
C ASP A 80 16.96 -20.71 16.74
N THR A 81 15.98 -21.54 16.38
CA THR A 81 14.56 -21.13 16.23
C THR A 81 13.91 -20.77 17.58
N GLU A 82 14.34 -21.38 18.69
CA GLU A 82 13.79 -21.05 20.01
C GLU A 82 14.24 -19.64 20.43
N ALA A 83 15.52 -19.32 20.26
CA ALA A 83 16.04 -17.97 20.46
C ALA A 83 15.34 -16.95 19.55
N GLN A 84 15.02 -17.33 18.31
CA GLN A 84 14.29 -16.49 17.37
C GLN A 84 12.87 -16.13 17.87
N ILE A 85 12.13 -17.11 18.40
CA ILE A 85 10.77 -16.87 18.91
C ILE A 85 10.85 -15.97 20.15
N ARG A 86 11.74 -16.29 21.10
CA ARG A 86 11.96 -15.46 22.29
C ARG A 86 12.40 -14.04 21.95
N ALA A 87 13.24 -13.87 20.94
CA ALA A 87 13.68 -12.56 20.47
C ALA A 87 12.52 -11.76 19.86
N LYS A 88 11.66 -12.40 19.06
CA LYS A 88 10.46 -11.77 18.53
C LYS A 88 9.55 -11.25 19.64
N ASP A 89 9.29 -12.07 20.66
CA ASP A 89 8.40 -11.71 21.76
C ASP A 89 9.00 -10.59 22.61
N ALA A 90 10.29 -10.68 22.96
CA ALA A 90 11.01 -9.67 23.72
C ALA A 90 11.05 -8.31 22.98
N LEU A 91 11.40 -8.31 21.69
CA LEU A 91 11.41 -7.10 20.88
C LEU A 91 10.01 -6.53 20.67
N SER A 92 9.00 -7.38 20.47
CA SER A 92 7.62 -6.93 20.31
C SER A 92 7.12 -6.23 21.57
N ALA A 93 7.39 -6.77 22.75
CA ALA A 93 7.01 -6.17 24.03
C ALA A 93 7.79 -4.86 24.30
N ALA A 94 9.10 -4.84 24.05
CA ALA A 94 9.94 -3.68 24.33
C ALA A 94 9.73 -2.50 23.37
N LEU A 95 9.45 -2.79 22.09
CA LEU A 95 9.31 -1.77 21.05
C LEU A 95 7.87 -1.28 20.89
N ASN A 96 6.88 -2.10 21.27
CA ASN A 96 5.45 -1.79 21.13
C ASN A 96 4.74 -1.87 22.49
N PRO A 97 4.90 -0.87 23.37
CA PRO A 97 4.20 -0.83 24.65
C PRO A 97 2.67 -0.76 24.50
N ASP A 98 2.18 -0.24 23.37
CA ASP A 98 0.77 -0.24 23.00
C ASP A 98 0.53 -1.27 21.88
N PRO A 99 -0.04 -2.46 22.20
CA PRO A 99 -0.28 -3.50 21.22
C PRO A 99 -1.38 -3.14 20.20
N VAL A 100 -2.26 -2.18 20.52
CA VAL A 100 -3.34 -1.74 19.61
C VAL A 100 -2.78 -0.87 18.47
N ASN A 101 -1.70 -0.12 18.73
CA ASN A 101 -1.07 0.76 17.75
C ASN A 101 0.45 0.56 17.71
N PRO A 102 0.92 -0.57 17.20
CA PRO A 102 2.34 -0.87 17.17
C PRO A 102 3.09 0.16 16.31
N SER A 103 4.24 0.59 16.81
CA SER A 103 5.14 1.49 16.06
C SER A 103 6.14 0.72 15.21
N TYR A 104 6.39 -0.54 15.56
CA TYR A 104 7.34 -1.42 14.87
C TYR A 104 6.71 -2.78 14.57
N ILE A 105 7.10 -3.37 13.46
CA ILE A 105 6.74 -4.74 13.09
C ILE A 105 7.96 -5.61 13.35
N VAL A 106 7.79 -6.65 14.16
CA VAL A 106 8.81 -7.66 14.41
C VAL A 106 8.41 -8.93 13.68
N ALA A 107 9.16 -9.27 12.63
CA ALA A 107 8.90 -10.44 11.79
C ALA A 107 9.99 -11.51 11.98
N LEU A 108 9.60 -12.77 11.84
CA LEU A 108 10.54 -13.89 11.74
C LEU A 108 11.10 -13.92 10.32
N ASN A 109 12.40 -14.07 10.21
CA ASN A 109 13.11 -14.11 8.93
C ASN A 109 14.20 -15.19 8.96
N LEU A 110 14.77 -15.49 7.82
CA LEU A 110 15.93 -16.37 7.66
C LEU A 110 17.03 -15.57 6.97
N LEU A 111 18.22 -15.58 7.53
CA LEU A 111 19.39 -14.93 6.96
C LEU A 111 20.45 -15.95 6.59
N SER A 112 21.15 -15.70 5.51
CA SER A 112 22.29 -16.54 5.12
C SER A 112 23.38 -16.59 6.20
N ARG A 113 23.99 -17.75 6.39
CA ARG A 113 25.19 -17.94 7.21
C ARG A 113 26.47 -17.58 6.49
N SER A 114 26.38 -16.99 5.29
CA SER A 114 27.56 -16.58 4.53
C SER A 114 28.47 -15.66 5.34
N PRO A 115 29.81 -15.84 5.24
CA PRO A 115 30.78 -14.97 5.88
C PRO A 115 30.66 -13.53 5.39
N ALA A 116 30.98 -12.57 6.27
CA ALA A 116 30.84 -11.13 5.99
C ALA A 116 31.63 -10.66 4.75
N TRP A 117 32.77 -11.29 4.43
CA TRP A 117 33.55 -10.94 3.23
C TRP A 117 32.83 -11.26 1.91
N LEU A 118 32.02 -12.36 1.86
CA LEU A 118 31.19 -12.69 0.69
C LEU A 118 30.06 -11.67 0.55
N THR A 119 29.42 -11.31 1.66
CA THR A 119 28.36 -10.29 1.67
C THR A 119 28.89 -8.92 1.25
N ALA A 120 30.11 -8.57 1.67
CA ALA A 120 30.79 -7.34 1.23
C ALA A 120 31.08 -7.29 -0.27
N LEU A 121 31.29 -8.45 -0.90
CA LEU A 121 31.45 -8.61 -2.36
C LEU A 121 30.09 -8.70 -3.08
N HIS A 122 28.96 -8.54 -2.38
CA HIS A 122 27.62 -8.76 -2.90
C HIS A 122 27.40 -10.18 -3.47
N ALA A 123 28.20 -11.15 -3.02
CA ALA A 123 28.00 -12.56 -3.32
C ALA A 123 26.93 -13.10 -2.35
N LEU A 124 25.68 -13.01 -2.76
CA LEU A 124 24.53 -13.47 -1.98
C LEU A 124 24.10 -14.87 -2.44
N PRO A 125 23.52 -15.70 -1.56
CA PRO A 125 22.95 -16.98 -1.96
C PRO A 125 21.78 -16.76 -2.92
N MET A 126 21.50 -17.75 -3.75
CA MET A 126 20.35 -17.74 -4.64
C MET A 126 19.05 -17.80 -3.82
N TYR A 127 18.15 -16.87 -4.08
CA TYR A 127 16.83 -16.89 -3.47
C TYR A 127 15.97 -18.00 -4.08
N LEU A 128 15.49 -18.87 -3.21
CA LEU A 128 14.63 -19.98 -3.62
C LEU A 128 13.18 -19.50 -3.71
N GLY A 129 12.54 -19.80 -4.83
CA GLY A 129 11.13 -19.48 -5.04
C GLY A 129 10.18 -20.33 -4.19
N LEU A 130 8.89 -20.07 -4.35
CA LEU A 130 7.81 -20.72 -3.60
C LEU A 130 7.85 -22.25 -3.70
N ASP A 131 8.22 -22.78 -4.86
CA ASP A 131 8.24 -24.23 -5.15
C ASP A 131 9.30 -25.00 -4.34
N LEU A 132 10.42 -24.33 -4.02
CA LEU A 132 11.55 -24.95 -3.32
C LEU A 132 11.59 -24.61 -1.82
N ARG A 133 11.08 -23.44 -1.45
CA ARG A 133 11.11 -22.94 -0.07
C ARG A 133 9.79 -23.08 0.64
N GLY A 134 8.71 -23.37 -0.10
CA GLY A 134 7.34 -23.25 0.39
C GLY A 134 6.96 -21.77 0.64
N GLY A 135 5.80 -21.53 1.19
CA GLY A 135 5.31 -20.19 1.47
C GLY A 135 3.85 -19.99 1.06
N VAL A 136 3.45 -18.77 0.79
CA VAL A 136 2.06 -18.41 0.52
C VAL A 136 1.91 -17.79 -0.86
N HIS A 137 0.85 -18.22 -1.55
CA HIS A 137 0.43 -17.66 -2.83
C HIS A 137 -0.95 -17.03 -2.65
N PHE A 138 -1.06 -15.71 -2.87
CA PHE A 138 -2.33 -15.00 -2.89
C PHE A 138 -2.68 -14.59 -4.31
N LEU A 139 -3.94 -14.81 -4.69
CA LEU A 139 -4.54 -14.18 -5.85
C LEU A 139 -5.55 -13.15 -5.35
N MET A 140 -5.27 -11.89 -5.61
CA MET A 140 -6.11 -10.77 -5.18
C MET A 140 -6.77 -10.13 -6.40
N GLN A 141 -8.00 -9.67 -6.23
CA GLN A 141 -8.73 -8.94 -7.25
C GLN A 141 -8.92 -7.50 -6.80
N VAL A 142 -8.60 -6.56 -7.68
CA VAL A 142 -8.84 -5.13 -7.46
C VAL A 142 -10.32 -4.83 -7.73
N ASP A 143 -10.98 -4.15 -6.80
CA ASP A 143 -12.36 -3.69 -6.99
C ASP A 143 -12.41 -2.52 -7.97
N MET A 144 -12.51 -2.85 -9.24
CA MET A 144 -12.57 -1.87 -10.32
C MET A 144 -13.81 -0.99 -10.24
N LYS A 145 -14.92 -1.55 -9.76
CA LYS A 145 -16.16 -0.80 -9.60
C LYS A 145 -16.02 0.28 -8.53
N ALA A 146 -15.39 -0.05 -7.41
CA ALA A 146 -15.11 0.93 -6.36
C ALA A 146 -14.15 2.03 -6.86
N ALA A 147 -13.13 1.68 -7.65
CA ALA A 147 -12.20 2.65 -8.22
C ALA A 147 -12.90 3.62 -9.17
N LEU A 148 -13.76 3.13 -10.07
CA LEU A 148 -14.55 3.97 -11.00
C LEU A 148 -15.54 4.85 -10.22
N THR A 149 -16.22 4.28 -9.22
CA THR A 149 -17.16 5.01 -8.36
C THR A 149 -16.47 6.17 -7.63
N LYS A 150 -15.30 5.92 -7.04
CA LYS A 150 -14.50 6.96 -6.35
C LYS A 150 -14.11 8.10 -7.31
N LYS A 151 -13.76 7.78 -8.55
CA LYS A 151 -13.44 8.79 -9.57
C LYS A 151 -14.67 9.63 -9.95
N ILE A 152 -15.83 8.99 -10.16
CA ILE A 152 -17.10 9.71 -10.45
C ILE A 152 -17.50 10.60 -9.25
N ASP A 153 -17.27 10.18 -8.02
CA ASP A 153 -17.50 11.02 -6.84
C ASP A 153 -16.65 12.28 -6.85
N ALA A 154 -15.36 12.15 -7.14
CA ALA A 154 -14.45 13.29 -7.27
C ALA A 154 -14.91 14.23 -8.39
N LEU A 155 -15.19 13.69 -9.59
CA LEU A 155 -15.71 14.47 -10.73
C LEU A 155 -17.05 15.14 -10.42
N THR A 156 -17.91 14.54 -9.59
CA THR A 156 -19.16 15.16 -9.13
C THR A 156 -18.89 16.43 -8.31
N GLY A 157 -17.84 16.39 -7.47
CA GLY A 157 -17.37 17.57 -6.73
C GLY A 157 -16.87 18.68 -7.66
N ASP A 158 -16.06 18.30 -8.65
CA ASP A 158 -15.51 19.24 -9.65
C ASP A 158 -16.61 19.88 -10.48
N VAL A 159 -17.58 19.09 -10.98
CA VAL A 159 -18.77 19.59 -11.70
C VAL A 159 -19.54 20.59 -10.87
N ARG A 160 -19.80 20.29 -9.58
CA ARG A 160 -20.52 21.20 -8.69
C ARG A 160 -19.78 22.53 -8.53
N THR A 161 -18.46 22.48 -8.36
CA THR A 161 -17.61 23.66 -8.24
C THR A 161 -17.60 24.47 -9.52
N LEU A 162 -17.40 23.85 -10.69
CA LEU A 162 -17.40 24.52 -11.97
C LEU A 162 -18.74 25.23 -12.27
N LEU A 163 -19.85 24.55 -12.05
CA LEU A 163 -21.18 25.15 -12.26
C LEU A 163 -21.44 26.33 -11.33
N ARG A 164 -21.03 26.23 -10.08
CA ARG A 164 -21.14 27.32 -9.10
C ARG A 164 -20.27 28.52 -9.49
N ASP A 165 -19.02 28.30 -9.86
CA ASP A 165 -18.09 29.38 -10.20
C ASP A 165 -18.48 30.12 -11.48
N LYS A 166 -19.17 29.43 -12.39
CA LYS A 166 -19.75 30.03 -13.61
C LYS A 166 -21.18 30.50 -13.45
N ASN A 167 -21.74 30.46 -12.21
CA ASN A 167 -23.11 30.86 -11.90
C ASN A 167 -24.18 30.12 -12.73
N ILE A 168 -23.93 28.88 -13.16
CA ILE A 168 -24.87 28.04 -13.88
C ILE A 168 -25.80 27.35 -12.88
N ARG A 169 -27.07 27.70 -12.89
CA ARG A 169 -28.08 27.12 -11.99
C ARG A 169 -28.53 25.75 -12.47
N HIS A 170 -28.56 24.79 -11.55
CA HIS A 170 -29.07 23.43 -11.79
C HIS A 170 -30.18 23.08 -10.79
N ALA A 171 -31.10 22.21 -11.19
CA ALA A 171 -32.19 21.73 -10.32
C ALA A 171 -31.74 20.59 -9.38
N GLY A 172 -30.65 19.91 -9.72
CA GLY A 172 -30.05 18.86 -8.88
C GLY A 172 -28.89 18.17 -9.57
N ILE A 173 -28.02 17.58 -8.75
CA ILE A 173 -26.94 16.71 -9.20
C ILE A 173 -27.11 15.38 -8.44
N SER A 174 -27.30 14.30 -9.15
CA SER A 174 -27.40 12.95 -8.62
C SER A 174 -26.37 12.04 -9.27
N ARG A 175 -26.00 11.00 -8.56
CA ARG A 175 -25.07 9.99 -9.03
C ARG A 175 -25.67 8.60 -8.88
N ASP A 176 -25.55 7.79 -9.89
CA ASP A 176 -25.87 6.37 -9.87
C ASP A 176 -24.68 5.58 -10.38
N VAL A 177 -23.96 4.92 -9.45
CA VAL A 177 -22.76 4.09 -9.63
C VAL A 177 -21.70 4.74 -10.54
N GLU A 178 -21.89 4.68 -11.87
CA GLU A 178 -20.95 5.16 -12.90
C GLU A 178 -21.52 6.31 -13.75
N ILE A 179 -22.72 6.77 -13.42
CA ILE A 179 -23.43 7.81 -14.17
C ILE A 179 -23.62 9.04 -13.27
N LEU A 180 -23.17 10.18 -13.77
CA LEU A 180 -23.45 11.48 -13.19
C LEU A 180 -24.67 12.10 -13.91
N GLU A 181 -25.74 12.38 -13.20
CA GLU A 181 -26.95 13.01 -13.75
C GLU A 181 -27.13 14.42 -13.18
N LEU A 182 -27.22 15.39 -14.09
CA LEU A 182 -27.56 16.78 -13.77
C LEU A 182 -28.94 17.10 -14.33
N ARG A 183 -29.73 17.86 -13.55
CA ARG A 183 -31.06 18.30 -13.97
C ARG A 183 -31.09 19.81 -14.10
N PHE A 184 -31.71 20.28 -15.19
CA PHE A 184 -31.86 21.69 -15.49
C PHE A 184 -33.33 21.97 -15.79
N ARG A 185 -33.78 23.20 -15.48
CA ARG A 185 -35.15 23.65 -15.78
C ARG A 185 -35.26 24.23 -17.17
N GLU A 186 -34.17 24.70 -17.75
CA GLU A 186 -34.10 25.39 -19.02
C GLU A 186 -33.09 24.72 -19.96
N ARG A 187 -33.46 24.59 -21.23
CA ARG A 187 -32.61 23.95 -22.24
C ARG A 187 -31.34 24.76 -22.54
N GLU A 188 -31.44 26.10 -22.56
CA GLU A 188 -30.28 26.96 -22.79
C GLU A 188 -29.21 26.80 -21.70
N THR A 189 -29.65 26.73 -20.47
CA THR A 189 -28.76 26.48 -19.30
C THR A 189 -28.10 25.11 -19.42
N LEU A 190 -28.82 24.07 -19.88
CA LEU A 190 -28.26 22.75 -20.11
C LEU A 190 -27.17 22.78 -21.18
N VAL A 191 -27.44 23.43 -22.34
CA VAL A 191 -26.49 23.52 -23.45
C VAL A 191 -25.21 24.26 -23.03
N THR A 192 -25.39 25.35 -22.29
CA THR A 192 -24.26 26.11 -21.73
C THR A 192 -23.42 25.24 -20.77
N ALA A 193 -24.09 24.52 -19.86
CA ALA A 193 -23.43 23.59 -18.93
C ALA A 193 -22.71 22.46 -19.68
N ARG A 194 -23.37 21.85 -20.68
CA ARG A 194 -22.76 20.77 -21.48
C ARG A 194 -21.47 21.22 -22.16
N ASN A 195 -21.52 22.41 -22.83
CA ASN A 195 -20.34 22.91 -23.52
C ASN A 195 -19.18 23.21 -22.55
N LEU A 196 -19.47 23.84 -21.43
CA LEU A 196 -18.46 24.08 -20.38
C LEU A 196 -17.87 22.78 -19.85
N LEU A 197 -18.74 21.82 -19.50
CA LEU A 197 -18.29 20.56 -18.90
C LEU A 197 -17.56 19.66 -19.89
N ALA A 198 -17.94 19.67 -21.16
CA ALA A 198 -17.23 18.94 -22.21
C ALA A 198 -15.82 19.48 -22.46
N ASP A 199 -15.63 20.81 -22.33
CA ASP A 199 -14.33 21.45 -22.46
C ASP A 199 -13.43 21.21 -21.23
N GLN A 200 -13.99 21.33 -20.03
CA GLN A 200 -13.21 21.26 -18.79
C GLN A 200 -13.01 19.83 -18.25
N LEU A 201 -13.91 18.91 -18.59
CA LEU A 201 -13.88 17.52 -18.12
C LEU A 201 -13.95 16.53 -19.30
N PRO A 202 -12.87 16.40 -20.10
CA PRO A 202 -12.82 15.55 -21.27
C PRO A 202 -12.91 14.05 -20.96
N ASP A 203 -12.72 13.65 -19.72
CA ASP A 203 -12.86 12.27 -19.25
C ASP A 203 -14.32 11.79 -19.28
N LEU A 204 -15.29 12.72 -19.33
CA LEU A 204 -16.71 12.42 -19.34
C LEU A 204 -17.32 12.62 -20.74
N GLN A 205 -18.13 11.65 -21.14
CA GLN A 205 -19.02 11.78 -22.28
C GLN A 205 -20.40 12.25 -21.82
N TRP A 206 -20.90 13.31 -22.43
CA TRP A 206 -22.14 13.94 -22.04
C TRP A 206 -23.26 13.61 -23.04
N ALA A 207 -24.38 13.09 -22.53
CA ALA A 207 -25.58 12.78 -23.29
C ALA A 207 -26.76 13.57 -22.70
N GLU A 208 -27.51 14.21 -23.61
CA GLU A 208 -28.76 14.91 -23.26
C GLU A 208 -29.92 13.92 -23.22
N SER A 209 -30.79 14.04 -22.23
CA SER A 209 -32.08 13.35 -22.20
C SER A 209 -33.16 14.25 -21.60
N THR A 210 -34.40 13.99 -21.93
CA THR A 210 -35.55 14.73 -21.43
C THR A 210 -36.42 13.77 -20.62
N ASP A 211 -36.87 14.19 -19.45
CA ASP A 211 -37.75 13.40 -18.61
C ASP A 211 -38.85 14.32 -18.06
N GLY A 212 -39.98 14.28 -18.73
CA GLY A 212 -41.09 15.18 -18.45
C GLY A 212 -40.74 16.65 -18.72
N ALA A 213 -40.80 17.49 -17.70
CA ALA A 213 -40.48 18.92 -17.77
C ALA A 213 -39.03 19.27 -17.53
N ASP A 214 -38.23 18.32 -17.07
CA ASP A 214 -36.80 18.52 -16.74
C ASP A 214 -35.88 18.09 -17.87
N PHE A 215 -34.88 18.91 -18.15
CA PHE A 215 -33.80 18.60 -19.07
C PHE A 215 -32.66 17.96 -18.29
N LYS A 216 -32.26 16.75 -18.69
CA LYS A 216 -31.21 15.95 -18.03
C LYS A 216 -29.96 15.88 -18.86
N LEU A 217 -28.81 16.08 -18.22
CA LEU A 217 -27.49 15.87 -18.79
C LEU A 217 -26.81 14.70 -18.05
N ARG A 218 -26.53 13.62 -18.77
CA ARG A 218 -25.87 12.44 -18.23
C ARG A 218 -24.41 12.43 -18.64
N GLY A 219 -23.54 12.37 -17.66
CA GLY A 219 -22.09 12.18 -17.81
C GLY A 219 -21.70 10.74 -17.52
N THR A 220 -21.01 10.09 -18.42
CA THR A 220 -20.40 8.77 -18.25
C THR A 220 -18.92 8.84 -18.55
N LEU A 221 -18.10 8.06 -17.86
CA LEU A 221 -16.68 7.98 -18.19
C LEU A 221 -16.49 7.48 -19.62
N ASN A 222 -15.62 8.14 -20.37
CA ASN A 222 -15.26 7.62 -21.69
C ASN A 222 -14.44 6.32 -21.52
N PRO A 223 -14.50 5.38 -22.49
CA PRO A 223 -13.82 4.08 -22.36
C PRO A 223 -12.31 4.18 -22.18
N ALA A 224 -11.67 5.21 -22.71
CA ALA A 224 -10.23 5.43 -22.57
C ALA A 224 -9.89 5.89 -21.15
N ALA A 225 -10.65 6.85 -20.60
CA ALA A 225 -10.50 7.28 -19.21
C ALA A 225 -10.78 6.14 -18.21
N ALA A 226 -11.83 5.35 -18.46
CA ALA A 226 -12.14 4.20 -17.62
C ALA A 226 -10.98 3.18 -17.57
N ARG A 227 -10.38 2.85 -18.73
CA ARG A 227 -9.20 1.97 -18.79
C ARG A 227 -8.01 2.56 -18.06
N LEU A 228 -7.72 3.84 -18.24
CA LEU A 228 -6.61 4.51 -17.55
C LEU A 228 -6.79 4.46 -16.03
N ILE A 229 -8.00 4.71 -15.54
CA ILE A 229 -8.31 4.62 -14.11
C ILE A 229 -8.09 3.20 -13.58
N GLN A 230 -8.53 2.18 -14.33
CA GLN A 230 -8.33 0.78 -13.98
C GLN A 230 -6.84 0.41 -13.92
N GLU A 231 -6.06 0.81 -14.91
CA GLU A 231 -4.60 0.59 -14.94
C GLU A 231 -3.90 1.29 -13.77
N GLN A 232 -4.27 2.53 -13.48
CA GLN A 232 -3.75 3.28 -12.34
C GLN A 232 -4.11 2.60 -11.01
N ALA A 233 -5.35 2.14 -10.85
CA ALA A 233 -5.80 1.43 -9.66
C ALA A 233 -4.98 0.14 -9.42
N VAL A 234 -4.73 -0.66 -10.46
CA VAL A 234 -3.88 -1.86 -10.33
C VAL A 234 -2.45 -1.48 -9.94
N LYS A 235 -1.86 -0.51 -10.62
CA LYS A 235 -0.49 -0.05 -10.35
C LYS A 235 -0.34 0.46 -8.90
N GLN A 236 -1.30 1.25 -8.44
CA GLN A 236 -1.36 1.76 -7.07
C GLN A 236 -1.43 0.60 -6.05
N ASN A 237 -2.32 -0.37 -6.29
CA ASN A 237 -2.46 -1.54 -5.43
C ASN A 237 -1.17 -2.37 -5.39
N ILE A 238 -0.49 -2.58 -6.53
CA ILE A 238 0.81 -3.26 -6.59
C ILE A 238 1.85 -2.53 -5.74
N THR A 239 1.95 -1.20 -5.85
CA THR A 239 2.87 -0.39 -5.05
C THR A 239 2.57 -0.51 -3.56
N THR A 240 1.30 -0.43 -3.18
CA THR A 240 0.85 -0.61 -1.79
C THR A 240 1.19 -2.00 -1.27
N LEU A 241 0.97 -3.04 -2.08
CA LEU A 241 1.30 -4.43 -1.72
C LEU A 241 2.81 -4.61 -1.55
N HIS A 242 3.65 -4.02 -2.42
CA HIS A 242 5.10 -4.04 -2.26
C HIS A 242 5.53 -3.45 -0.90
N ASN A 243 4.99 -2.28 -0.54
CA ASN A 243 5.32 -1.64 0.74
C ASN A 243 4.94 -2.54 1.93
N ARG A 244 3.74 -3.12 1.91
CA ARG A 244 3.26 -4.00 2.99
C ARG A 244 4.03 -5.31 3.09
N VAL A 245 4.40 -5.89 1.96
CA VAL A 245 5.19 -7.13 1.94
C VAL A 245 6.61 -6.88 2.43
N ASN A 246 7.18 -5.71 2.14
CA ASN A 246 8.47 -5.30 2.70
C ASN A 246 8.44 -5.19 4.24
N GLU A 247 7.31 -4.79 4.82
CA GLU A 247 7.10 -4.78 6.27
C GLU A 247 7.12 -6.20 6.87
N LEU A 248 6.68 -7.21 6.11
CA LEU A 248 6.76 -8.61 6.51
C LEU A 248 8.18 -9.18 6.51
N GLY A 249 9.13 -8.48 5.89
CA GLY A 249 10.51 -8.93 5.80
C GLY A 249 10.74 -10.12 4.87
N VAL A 250 9.82 -10.37 3.96
CA VAL A 250 9.93 -11.46 2.98
C VAL A 250 11.05 -11.14 1.99
N ALA A 251 11.97 -12.07 1.81
CA ALA A 251 13.01 -11.94 0.80
C ALA A 251 12.44 -12.29 -0.59
N GLU A 252 12.69 -11.40 -1.56
CA GLU A 252 12.29 -11.58 -2.96
C GLU A 252 10.81 -11.97 -3.16
N PRO A 253 9.86 -11.17 -2.68
CA PRO A 253 8.45 -11.42 -2.95
C PRO A 253 8.14 -11.18 -4.43
N VAL A 254 7.31 -12.03 -5.02
CA VAL A 254 6.84 -11.82 -6.38
C VAL A 254 5.46 -11.16 -6.32
N ILE A 255 5.36 -9.94 -6.83
CA ILE A 255 4.09 -9.21 -6.93
C ILE A 255 3.90 -8.81 -8.39
N GLN A 256 2.93 -9.42 -9.05
CA GLN A 256 2.73 -9.25 -10.48
C GLN A 256 1.26 -9.10 -10.84
N GLN A 257 0.99 -8.26 -11.82
CA GLN A 257 -0.34 -8.18 -12.40
C GLN A 257 -0.65 -9.44 -13.22
N GLN A 258 -1.85 -9.99 -13.03
CA GLN A 258 -2.38 -11.10 -13.80
C GLN A 258 -3.72 -10.73 -14.42
N GLY A 259 -3.73 -10.48 -15.73
CA GLY A 259 -4.92 -9.99 -16.42
C GLY A 259 -5.17 -8.50 -16.16
N LEU A 260 -6.43 -8.06 -16.22
CA LEU A 260 -6.80 -6.64 -16.12
C LEU A 260 -7.00 -6.16 -14.70
N ASP A 261 -7.41 -7.03 -13.78
CA ASP A 261 -7.93 -6.68 -12.46
C ASP A 261 -7.35 -7.51 -11.32
N ARG A 262 -6.42 -8.43 -11.61
CA ARG A 262 -5.87 -9.34 -10.60
C ARG A 262 -4.39 -9.08 -10.36
N VAL A 263 -3.97 -9.33 -9.13
CA VAL A 263 -2.59 -9.27 -8.67
C VAL A 263 -2.23 -10.57 -7.98
N VAL A 264 -1.16 -11.20 -8.43
CA VAL A 264 -0.55 -12.37 -7.77
C VAL A 264 0.50 -11.87 -6.80
N VAL A 265 0.45 -12.37 -5.57
CA VAL A 265 1.43 -12.11 -4.51
C VAL A 265 1.97 -13.45 -4.02
N GLN A 266 3.25 -13.69 -4.24
CA GLN A 266 3.95 -14.89 -3.75
C GLN A 266 4.95 -14.49 -2.69
N LEU A 267 4.88 -15.14 -1.54
CA LEU A 267 5.68 -14.87 -0.37
C LEU A 267 6.47 -16.12 0.02
N PRO A 268 7.67 -16.34 -0.56
CA PRO A 268 8.48 -17.49 -0.23
C PRO A 268 8.92 -17.47 1.24
N GLY A 269 8.90 -18.65 1.89
CA GLY A 269 9.37 -18.81 3.26
C GLY A 269 8.45 -18.28 4.37
N VAL A 270 7.30 -17.72 4.03
CA VAL A 270 6.30 -17.28 5.01
C VAL A 270 5.59 -18.47 5.59
N GLN A 271 5.68 -18.64 6.92
CA GLN A 271 5.04 -19.75 7.65
C GLN A 271 3.70 -19.32 8.27
N ASP A 272 3.58 -18.08 8.71
CA ASP A 272 2.36 -17.51 9.31
C ASP A 272 1.47 -16.90 8.22
N THR A 273 0.62 -17.74 7.63
CA THR A 273 -0.33 -17.34 6.58
C THR A 273 -1.41 -16.38 7.09
N ALA A 274 -1.83 -16.53 8.36
CA ALA A 274 -2.87 -15.68 8.95
C ALA A 274 -2.37 -14.24 9.13
N LYS A 275 -1.16 -14.08 9.66
CA LYS A 275 -0.51 -12.77 9.81
C LYS A 275 -0.23 -12.11 8.47
N ALA A 276 0.23 -12.88 7.48
CA ALA A 276 0.45 -12.36 6.12
C ALA A 276 -0.87 -11.86 5.51
N LYS A 277 -1.95 -12.63 5.62
CA LYS A 277 -3.28 -12.25 5.16
C LYS A 277 -3.78 -10.97 5.86
N ASP A 278 -3.60 -10.86 7.17
CA ASP A 278 -4.01 -9.66 7.92
C ASP A 278 -3.26 -8.41 7.45
N ILE A 279 -1.95 -8.47 7.32
CA ILE A 279 -1.13 -7.32 6.90
C ILE A 279 -1.44 -6.91 5.45
N ILE A 280 -1.53 -7.88 4.53
CA ILE A 280 -1.82 -7.61 3.12
C ILE A 280 -3.28 -7.14 2.94
N GLY A 281 -4.21 -7.70 3.70
CA GLY A 281 -5.65 -7.43 3.58
C GLY A 281 -6.13 -6.13 4.21
N ARG A 282 -5.30 -5.39 4.92
CA ARG A 282 -5.69 -4.10 5.51
C ARG A 282 -5.99 -3.09 4.41
N THR A 283 -7.22 -2.58 4.38
CA THR A 283 -7.69 -1.63 3.36
C THR A 283 -7.80 -0.19 3.88
N ALA A 284 -7.16 0.11 5.03
CA ALA A 284 -7.23 1.44 5.61
C ALA A 284 -6.61 2.48 4.67
N THR A 285 -7.41 3.42 4.21
CA THR A 285 -6.98 4.61 3.47
C THR A 285 -7.01 5.79 4.43
N LEU A 286 -5.99 6.65 4.36
CA LEU A 286 -5.99 7.92 5.08
C LEU A 286 -6.92 8.90 4.35
N GLU A 287 -7.92 9.40 5.04
CA GLU A 287 -8.77 10.47 4.54
C GLU A 287 -8.71 11.64 5.50
N VAL A 288 -8.46 12.83 4.98
CA VAL A 288 -8.51 14.07 5.73
C VAL A 288 -9.84 14.76 5.43
N ARG A 289 -10.63 14.99 6.46
CA ARG A 289 -11.95 15.61 6.37
C ARG A 289 -12.03 16.80 7.33
N MET A 290 -12.79 17.81 6.95
CA MET A 290 -13.02 18.95 7.83
C MET A 290 -13.99 18.59 8.94
N VAL A 291 -13.70 19.05 10.15
CA VAL A 291 -14.61 18.95 11.29
C VAL A 291 -15.76 19.92 11.09
N ASN A 292 -17.00 19.47 11.37
CA ASN A 292 -18.15 20.34 11.36
C ASN A 292 -18.33 20.97 12.73
N GLU A 293 -18.01 22.25 12.86
CA GLU A 293 -18.10 23.02 14.11
C GLU A 293 -19.44 23.75 14.29
N SER A 294 -20.45 23.43 13.48
CA SER A 294 -21.80 24.05 13.64
C SER A 294 -22.41 23.72 14.99
N ALA A 295 -23.36 24.57 15.45
CA ALA A 295 -24.07 24.33 16.69
C ALA A 295 -24.81 22.99 16.70
N GLU A 296 -25.42 22.63 15.57
CA GLU A 296 -26.12 21.35 15.34
C GLU A 296 -25.16 20.15 15.45
N ALA A 297 -23.93 20.27 14.89
CA ALA A 297 -22.93 19.22 14.99
C ALA A 297 -22.44 19.02 16.43
N ARG A 298 -22.23 20.11 17.18
CA ARG A 298 -21.83 20.03 18.60
C ARG A 298 -22.94 19.43 19.48
N GLU A 299 -24.21 19.67 19.13
CA GLU A 299 -25.35 19.03 19.81
C GLU A 299 -25.41 17.54 19.49
N ALA A 300 -25.19 17.15 18.22
CA ALA A 300 -25.09 15.76 17.78
C ALA A 300 -23.91 15.02 18.43
N GLU A 301 -22.76 15.67 18.64
CA GLU A 301 -21.61 15.12 19.37
C GLU A 301 -21.98 14.76 20.82
N ARG A 302 -22.77 15.59 21.48
CA ARG A 302 -23.24 15.36 22.85
C ARG A 302 -24.36 14.31 22.93
N GLY A 303 -24.82 13.80 21.80
CA GLY A 303 -25.91 12.82 21.72
C GLY A 303 -27.30 13.42 21.77
N GLY A 304 -27.44 14.76 21.66
CA GLY A 304 -28.71 15.49 21.80
C GLY A 304 -29.47 15.70 20.49
N GLY A 305 -28.89 15.38 19.32
CA GLY A 305 -29.53 15.68 18.04
C GLY A 305 -29.15 14.77 16.90
N PRO A 306 -29.83 14.85 15.75
CA PRO A 306 -29.45 14.13 14.54
C PRO A 306 -28.16 14.70 13.94
N VAL A 307 -27.41 13.84 13.24
CA VAL A 307 -26.19 14.26 12.50
C VAL A 307 -26.61 15.22 11.38
N PRO A 308 -26.00 16.43 11.26
CA PRO A 308 -26.32 17.39 10.23
C PRO A 308 -26.15 16.82 8.82
N PHE A 309 -27.00 17.31 7.90
CA PHE A 309 -26.93 16.89 6.50
C PHE A 309 -25.53 17.15 5.91
N GLY A 310 -25.00 16.18 5.18
CA GLY A 310 -23.66 16.27 4.59
C GLY A 310 -22.52 15.97 5.57
N SER A 311 -22.83 15.53 6.78
CA SER A 311 -21.85 15.15 7.80
C SER A 311 -21.99 13.68 8.20
N GLU A 312 -20.96 13.16 8.86
CA GLU A 312 -20.89 11.80 9.41
C GLU A 312 -20.29 11.84 10.80
N ARG A 313 -20.74 10.90 11.67
CA ARG A 313 -20.23 10.75 13.02
C ARG A 313 -19.14 9.69 13.06
N TYR A 314 -18.01 10.06 13.62
CA TYR A 314 -16.89 9.15 13.92
C TYR A 314 -16.59 9.16 15.42
N LEU A 315 -15.82 8.20 15.87
CA LEU A 315 -15.27 8.17 17.21
C LEU A 315 -13.79 8.51 17.13
N GLU A 316 -13.35 9.45 17.92
CA GLU A 316 -11.93 9.70 18.13
C GLU A 316 -11.27 8.50 18.82
N ARG A 317 -9.96 8.46 18.80
CA ARG A 317 -9.17 7.40 19.43
C ARG A 317 -9.43 7.26 20.93
N ASN A 318 -9.77 8.34 21.61
CA ASN A 318 -10.14 8.39 23.03
C ASN A 318 -11.60 7.97 23.27
N GLY A 319 -12.36 7.64 22.21
CA GLY A 319 -13.76 7.27 22.25
C GLY A 319 -14.75 8.45 22.21
N ALA A 320 -14.28 9.69 22.15
CA ALA A 320 -15.13 10.85 22.01
C ALA A 320 -15.75 10.92 20.61
N PRO A 321 -17.03 11.26 20.46
CA PRO A 321 -17.64 11.43 19.15
C PRO A 321 -17.20 12.74 18.50
N ILE A 322 -16.97 12.71 17.20
CA ILE A 322 -16.66 13.86 16.36
C ILE A 322 -17.53 13.84 15.11
N ILE A 323 -18.02 15.00 14.71
CA ILE A 323 -18.80 15.17 13.47
C ILE A 323 -17.91 15.80 12.40
N VAL A 324 -17.75 15.10 11.28
CA VAL A 324 -16.94 15.57 10.14
C VAL A 324 -17.81 15.67 8.89
N TYR A 325 -17.44 16.56 7.97
CA TYR A 325 -18.07 16.62 6.66
C TYR A 325 -17.79 15.34 5.85
N ARG A 326 -18.78 14.89 5.06
CA ARG A 326 -18.60 13.74 4.14
C ARG A 326 -17.56 14.01 3.06
N GLN A 327 -17.39 15.27 2.71
CA GLN A 327 -16.44 15.66 1.69
C GLN A 327 -15.01 15.40 2.19
N VAL A 328 -14.28 14.55 1.48
CA VAL A 328 -12.85 14.29 1.71
C VAL A 328 -12.06 15.44 1.10
N VAL A 329 -11.16 16.03 1.87
CA VAL A 329 -10.29 17.13 1.43
C VAL A 329 -9.00 16.56 0.80
N LEU A 330 -8.42 15.55 1.42
CA LEU A 330 -7.22 14.87 0.96
C LEU A 330 -7.35 13.37 1.22
N THR A 331 -6.80 12.56 0.33
CA THR A 331 -6.64 11.11 0.53
C THR A 331 -5.16 10.75 0.58
N GLY A 332 -4.82 9.68 1.28
CA GLY A 332 -3.45 9.20 1.36
C GLY A 332 -2.89 8.61 0.05
N ASP A 333 -3.69 8.65 -1.00
CA ASP A 333 -3.31 8.18 -2.35
C ASP A 333 -2.64 9.30 -3.18
N ASN A 334 -2.46 10.51 -2.64
CA ASN A 334 -1.84 11.67 -3.29
C ASN A 334 -0.40 11.86 -2.84
#